data_5664375ccfdbf3d515757a0720e083bd
#
_entry.id   5664375ccfdbf3d515757a0720e083bd
#
_cell.length_a   1.000
_cell.length_b   1.000
_cell.length_c   1.000
_cell.angle_alpha   90.00
_cell.angle_beta   90.00
_cell.angle_gamma   90.00
#
_symmetry.space_group_name_H-M   'P 1'
#
loop_
_entity.id
_entity.type
_entity.pdbx_description
1 polymer ?
#
loop_
_entity_poly.entity_id
_entity_poly.type
_entity_poly.pdbx_seq_one_letter_code
_entity_poly.pdbx_strand_id
1 'polypeptide(L)'
;MIVIGITGPTGAGKTTALNQLEALGGCVLDADAVYHQLLEEDGDLRRALESRFGPLTGADGSFDRKKLGGVVFHDQAAMADLNAIVTPYIDRALKARLAAAEQEGRPAAAIDAIRLVENGLTGLCDATLAVTAPAEVRVARIMAREGIPEEYARARVAAQQSDEFYRSACGYTLVNDCATAEEFGRNARTLLERILQEHKGR
;
A
#
# COMPACT_ATOMS: atom_id res chain seq x y z
N MET A 1 -18.89 7.45 3.32
CA MET A 1 -17.84 7.29 2.27
C MET A 1 -17.43 5.83 2.25
N ILE A 2 -17.13 5.25 1.09
CA ILE A 2 -16.69 3.84 0.96
C ILE A 2 -15.16 3.79 0.97
N VAL A 3 -14.56 2.93 1.81
CA VAL A 3 -13.11 2.74 1.90
C VAL A 3 -12.72 1.43 1.21
N ILE A 4 -11.86 1.52 0.20
CA ILE A 4 -11.39 0.37 -0.58
C ILE A 4 -9.90 0.17 -0.31
N GLY A 5 -9.52 -0.95 0.30
CA GLY A 5 -8.12 -1.34 0.40
C GLY A 5 -7.63 -1.89 -0.94
N ILE A 6 -6.64 -1.26 -1.56
CA ILE A 6 -6.07 -1.72 -2.84
C ILE A 6 -4.63 -2.22 -2.59
N THR A 7 -4.41 -3.48 -2.89
CA THR A 7 -3.11 -4.14 -2.70
C THR A 7 -2.70 -4.94 -3.93
N GLY A 8 -1.53 -5.51 -3.88
CA GLY A 8 -0.99 -6.36 -4.94
C GLY A 8 0.50 -6.11 -5.16
N PRO A 9 1.17 -7.04 -5.83
CA PRO A 9 2.60 -7.00 -6.00
C PRO A 9 3.08 -5.86 -6.92
N THR A 10 4.36 -5.52 -6.81
CA THR A 10 5.02 -4.54 -7.69
C THR A 10 4.89 -4.94 -9.15
N GLY A 11 4.61 -3.99 -10.02
CA GLY A 11 4.43 -4.21 -11.46
C GLY A 11 3.03 -4.72 -11.87
N ALA A 12 2.12 -4.97 -10.91
CA ALA A 12 0.77 -5.45 -11.21
C ALA A 12 -0.14 -4.39 -11.86
N GLY A 13 0.13 -3.09 -11.64
CA GLY A 13 -0.68 -2.01 -12.22
C GLY A 13 -1.61 -1.30 -11.21
N LYS A 14 -1.34 -1.38 -9.91
CA LYS A 14 -2.13 -0.70 -8.87
C LYS A 14 -2.38 0.78 -9.18
N THR A 15 -1.34 1.51 -9.58
CA THR A 15 -1.45 2.93 -9.90
C THR A 15 -2.52 3.22 -10.94
N THR A 16 -2.69 2.35 -11.96
CA THR A 16 -3.75 2.51 -12.95
C THR A 16 -5.13 2.36 -12.33
N ALA A 17 -5.32 1.39 -11.42
CA ALA A 17 -6.58 1.23 -10.70
C ALA A 17 -6.86 2.41 -9.76
N LEU A 18 -5.86 2.90 -9.05
CA LEU A 18 -5.96 4.07 -8.17
C LEU A 18 -6.36 5.33 -8.95
N ASN A 19 -5.74 5.58 -10.11
CA ASN A 19 -6.10 6.71 -10.99
C ASN A 19 -7.56 6.62 -11.46
N GLN A 20 -8.10 5.40 -11.67
CA GLN A 20 -9.51 5.25 -12.01
C GLN A 20 -10.44 5.60 -10.84
N LEU A 21 -10.05 5.27 -9.59
CA LEU A 21 -10.82 5.68 -8.43
C LEU A 21 -10.83 7.20 -8.26
N GLU A 22 -9.69 7.87 -8.47
CA GLU A 22 -9.61 9.33 -8.45
C GLU A 22 -10.49 9.96 -9.54
N ALA A 23 -10.50 9.38 -10.76
CA ALA A 23 -11.37 9.81 -11.84
C ALA A 23 -12.88 9.62 -11.54
N LEU A 24 -13.22 8.75 -10.59
CA LEU A 24 -14.58 8.58 -10.05
C LEU A 24 -14.88 9.52 -8.86
N GLY A 25 -13.98 10.45 -8.54
CA GLY A 25 -14.11 11.42 -7.46
C GLY A 25 -13.58 10.95 -6.11
N GLY A 26 -13.03 9.74 -6.03
CA GLY A 26 -12.39 9.22 -4.85
C GLY A 26 -11.05 9.91 -4.53
N CYS A 27 -10.47 9.58 -3.38
CA CYS A 27 -9.10 9.97 -3.02
C CYS A 27 -8.24 8.74 -2.71
N VAL A 28 -6.92 8.93 -2.76
CA VAL A 28 -5.94 7.87 -2.49
C VAL A 28 -5.11 8.23 -1.26
N LEU A 29 -5.03 7.29 -0.33
CA LEU A 29 -4.18 7.35 0.85
C LEU A 29 -3.08 6.30 0.71
N ASP A 30 -1.89 6.73 0.37
CA ASP A 30 -0.70 5.88 0.30
C ASP A 30 -0.18 5.63 1.72
N ALA A 31 -0.33 4.41 2.22
CA ALA A 31 0.07 4.04 3.57
C ALA A 31 1.60 4.08 3.77
N ASP A 32 2.38 3.83 2.72
CA ASP A 32 3.83 3.93 2.77
C ASP A 32 4.26 5.41 2.88
N ALA A 33 3.62 6.31 2.13
CA ALA A 33 3.84 7.74 2.25
C ALA A 33 3.41 8.27 3.63
N VAL A 34 2.30 7.79 4.18
CA VAL A 34 1.86 8.10 5.56
C VAL A 34 2.92 7.69 6.58
N TYR A 35 3.44 6.47 6.48
CA TYR A 35 4.51 6.01 7.36
C TYR A 35 5.76 6.89 7.28
N HIS A 36 6.18 7.23 6.07
CA HIS A 36 7.33 8.11 5.87
C HIS A 36 7.12 9.50 6.48
N GLN A 37 5.94 10.09 6.30
CA GLN A 37 5.62 11.37 6.92
C GLN A 37 5.61 11.30 8.45
N LEU A 38 5.05 10.25 9.03
CA LEU A 38 5.06 10.05 10.48
C LEU A 38 6.50 9.95 11.04
N LEU A 39 7.41 9.29 10.34
CA LEU A 39 8.81 9.24 10.74
C LEU A 39 9.49 10.63 10.75
N GLU A 40 9.04 11.55 9.91
CA GLU A 40 9.61 12.91 9.84
C GLU A 40 8.93 13.88 10.82
N GLU A 41 7.63 13.72 11.10
CA GLU A 41 6.82 14.72 11.78
C GLU A 41 6.34 14.31 13.19
N ASP A 42 6.16 13.00 13.45
CA ASP A 42 5.62 12.52 14.73
C ASP A 42 6.73 12.23 15.75
N GLY A 43 6.95 13.17 16.67
CA GLY A 43 7.97 13.05 17.71
C GLY A 43 7.68 11.93 18.72
N ASP A 44 6.41 11.54 18.93
CA ASP A 44 6.07 10.42 19.81
C ASP A 44 6.45 9.09 19.19
N LEU A 45 6.18 8.93 17.89
CA LEU A 45 6.63 7.75 17.14
C LEU A 45 8.15 7.63 17.15
N ARG A 46 8.86 8.74 16.87
CA ARG A 46 10.34 8.73 16.91
C ARG A 46 10.86 8.29 18.27
N ARG A 47 10.34 8.86 19.37
CA ARG A 47 10.73 8.48 20.73
C ARG A 47 10.45 7.01 21.03
N ALA A 48 9.29 6.49 20.61
CA ALA A 48 8.96 5.08 20.79
C ALA A 48 9.93 4.15 20.05
N LEU A 49 10.30 4.50 18.82
CA LEU A 49 11.28 3.77 18.02
C LEU A 49 12.69 3.83 18.64
N GLU A 50 13.14 5.00 19.07
CA GLU A 50 14.44 5.18 19.70
C GLU A 50 14.54 4.47 21.05
N SER A 51 13.45 4.39 21.80
CA SER A 51 13.40 3.61 23.05
C SER A 51 13.65 2.12 22.82
N ARG A 52 13.22 1.57 21.68
CA ARG A 52 13.39 0.14 21.37
C ARG A 52 14.67 -0.16 20.59
N PHE A 53 15.07 0.72 19.66
CA PHE A 53 16.13 0.45 18.69
C PHE A 53 17.39 1.30 18.90
N GLY A 54 17.41 2.15 19.93
CA GLY A 54 18.50 3.10 20.19
C GLY A 54 18.38 4.37 19.32
N PRO A 55 19.36 5.28 19.42
CA PRO A 55 19.31 6.57 18.73
C PRO A 55 19.16 6.42 17.21
N LEU A 56 18.10 7.00 16.65
CA LEU A 56 17.76 6.97 15.23
C LEU A 56 17.73 8.38 14.61
N THR A 57 18.11 9.40 15.36
CA THR A 57 18.20 10.77 14.88
C THR A 57 19.63 11.07 14.44
N GLY A 58 19.78 11.55 13.21
CA GLY A 58 21.06 12.01 12.66
C GLY A 58 21.54 13.32 13.29
N ALA A 59 22.77 13.72 12.98
CA ALA A 59 23.35 14.97 13.48
C ALA A 59 22.63 16.24 12.98
N ASP A 60 21.91 16.12 11.86
CA ASP A 60 21.08 17.15 11.26
C ASP A 60 19.63 17.16 11.77
N GLY A 61 19.28 16.29 12.72
CA GLY A 61 17.93 16.13 13.27
C GLY A 61 16.99 15.29 12.41
N SER A 62 17.43 14.78 11.26
CA SER A 62 16.65 13.86 10.41
C SER A 62 16.55 12.47 11.02
N PHE A 63 15.49 11.73 10.65
CA PHE A 63 15.33 10.34 11.07
C PHE A 63 16.17 9.39 10.19
N ASP A 64 17.07 8.62 10.81
CA ASP A 64 17.96 7.67 10.12
C ASP A 64 17.27 6.34 9.80
N ARG A 65 16.50 6.35 8.70
CA ARG A 65 15.81 5.15 8.19
C ARG A 65 16.77 4.01 7.82
N LYS A 66 17.97 4.36 7.35
CA LYS A 66 18.97 3.37 6.95
C LYS A 66 19.49 2.60 8.16
N LYS A 67 19.73 3.29 9.26
CA LYS A 67 20.14 2.69 10.54
C LYS A 67 19.04 1.77 11.08
N LEU A 68 17.78 2.24 11.12
CA LEU A 68 16.65 1.40 11.52
C LEU A 68 16.53 0.16 10.63
N GLY A 69 16.60 0.31 9.32
CA GLY A 69 16.58 -0.80 8.36
C GLY A 69 17.68 -1.82 8.62
N GLY A 70 18.91 -1.36 8.92
CA GLY A 70 20.04 -2.22 9.25
C GLY A 70 19.80 -3.11 10.48
N VAL A 71 18.97 -2.65 11.43
CA VAL A 71 18.60 -3.44 12.62
C VAL A 71 17.48 -4.42 12.30
N VAL A 72 16.41 -3.97 11.62
CA VAL A 72 15.16 -4.74 11.53
C VAL A 72 15.14 -5.75 10.39
N PHE A 73 15.87 -5.50 9.27
CA PHE A 73 15.80 -6.40 8.10
C PHE A 73 16.44 -7.77 8.29
N HIS A 74 17.30 -7.91 9.30
CA HIS A 74 18.01 -9.16 9.58
C HIS A 74 17.53 -9.86 10.86
N ASP A 75 16.51 -9.30 11.54
CA ASP A 75 15.97 -9.82 12.80
C ASP A 75 14.43 -9.79 12.76
N GLN A 76 13.82 -10.98 12.73
CA GLN A 76 12.36 -11.13 12.70
C GLN A 76 11.68 -10.57 13.96
N ALA A 77 12.32 -10.69 15.14
CA ALA A 77 11.77 -10.15 16.38
C ALA A 77 11.81 -8.62 16.35
N ALA A 78 12.93 -8.02 15.90
CA ALA A 78 13.03 -6.58 15.71
C ALA A 78 12.01 -6.06 14.68
N MET A 79 11.77 -6.78 13.60
CA MET A 79 10.75 -6.43 12.62
C MET A 79 9.33 -6.50 13.21
N ALA A 80 9.04 -7.50 14.05
CA ALA A 80 7.76 -7.60 14.73
C ALA A 80 7.54 -6.44 15.71
N ASP A 81 8.56 -6.06 16.47
CA ASP A 81 8.53 -4.92 17.39
C ASP A 81 8.34 -3.60 16.63
N LEU A 82 9.03 -3.41 15.49
CA LEU A 82 8.83 -2.26 14.62
C LEU A 82 7.37 -2.15 14.19
N ASN A 83 6.80 -3.24 13.68
CA ASN A 83 5.41 -3.26 13.25
C ASN A 83 4.44 -2.97 14.42
N ALA A 84 4.68 -3.56 15.59
CA ALA A 84 3.86 -3.33 16.77
C ALA A 84 3.89 -1.86 17.23
N ILE A 85 5.04 -1.20 17.15
CA ILE A 85 5.19 0.22 17.48
C ILE A 85 4.51 1.10 16.44
N VAL A 86 4.73 0.84 15.14
CA VAL A 86 4.33 1.74 14.05
C VAL A 86 2.85 1.64 13.70
N THR A 87 2.28 0.43 13.74
CA THR A 87 0.89 0.18 13.30
C THR A 87 -0.15 1.11 13.95
N PRO A 88 -0.14 1.35 15.28
CA PRO A 88 -1.11 2.26 15.91
C PRO A 88 -1.04 3.71 15.39
N TYR A 89 0.14 4.18 15.02
CA TYR A 89 0.33 5.53 14.49
C TYR A 89 -0.19 5.65 13.06
N ILE A 90 0.10 4.64 12.21
CA ILE A 90 -0.42 4.59 10.83
C ILE A 90 -1.96 4.50 10.86
N ASP A 91 -2.53 3.62 11.70
CA ASP A 91 -3.98 3.45 11.85
C ASP A 91 -4.65 4.77 12.23
N ARG A 92 -4.13 5.46 13.24
CA ARG A 92 -4.63 6.78 13.66
C ARG A 92 -4.55 7.82 12.56
N ALA A 93 -3.42 7.88 11.84
CA ALA A 93 -3.21 8.85 10.76
C ALA A 93 -4.12 8.57 9.56
N LEU A 94 -4.30 7.30 9.19
CA LEU A 94 -5.22 6.91 8.12
C LEU A 94 -6.67 7.22 8.50
N LYS A 95 -7.12 6.89 9.73
CA LYS A 95 -8.46 7.23 10.21
C LYS A 95 -8.73 8.74 10.17
N ALA A 96 -7.77 9.56 10.59
CA ALA A 96 -7.89 11.02 10.52
C ALA A 96 -8.06 11.52 9.07
N ARG A 97 -7.29 10.97 8.12
CA ARG A 97 -7.39 11.34 6.70
C ARG A 97 -8.68 10.84 6.06
N LEU A 98 -9.14 9.64 6.42
CA LEU A 98 -10.43 9.13 5.97
C LEU A 98 -11.58 10.03 6.46
N ALA A 99 -11.55 10.44 7.73
CA ALA A 99 -12.55 11.37 8.27
C ALA A 99 -12.54 12.73 7.56
N ALA A 100 -11.36 13.26 7.22
CA ALA A 100 -11.24 14.49 6.44
C ALA A 100 -11.82 14.35 5.03
N ALA A 101 -11.50 13.24 4.35
CA ALA A 101 -12.04 12.96 3.01
C ALA A 101 -13.58 12.80 3.03
N GLU A 102 -14.13 12.22 4.08
CA GLU A 102 -15.58 12.11 4.26
C GLU A 102 -16.23 13.49 4.48
N GLN A 103 -15.61 14.37 5.28
CA GLN A 103 -16.05 15.74 5.45
C GLN A 103 -15.99 16.57 4.17
N GLU A 104 -15.03 16.28 3.29
CA GLU A 104 -14.95 16.87 1.95
C GLU A 104 -16.03 16.33 0.99
N GLY A 105 -16.82 15.36 1.41
CA GLY A 105 -17.88 14.76 0.58
C GLY A 105 -17.33 13.81 -0.50
N ARG A 106 -16.15 13.25 -0.32
CA ARG A 106 -15.61 12.25 -1.26
C ARG A 106 -16.51 11.02 -1.31
N PRO A 107 -16.83 10.47 -2.49
CA PRO A 107 -17.65 9.27 -2.59
C PRO A 107 -16.93 8.02 -2.08
N ALA A 108 -15.60 7.99 -2.21
CA ALA A 108 -14.75 6.86 -1.81
C ALA A 108 -13.33 7.30 -1.45
N ALA A 109 -12.63 6.45 -0.69
CA ALA A 109 -11.19 6.54 -0.49
C ALA A 109 -10.53 5.19 -0.77
N ALA A 110 -9.33 5.19 -1.37
CA ALA A 110 -8.47 4.01 -1.42
C ALA A 110 -7.39 4.10 -0.35
N ILE A 111 -7.14 2.99 0.34
CA ILE A 111 -5.89 2.76 1.08
C ILE A 111 -4.98 1.95 0.18
N ASP A 112 -3.94 2.58 -0.38
CA ASP A 112 -2.90 1.89 -1.16
C ASP A 112 -1.81 1.39 -0.22
N ALA A 113 -1.64 0.07 -0.15
CA ALA A 113 -0.57 -0.55 0.62
C ALA A 113 -0.18 -1.90 0.00
N ILE A 114 1.11 -2.11 -0.24
CA ILE A 114 1.62 -3.42 -0.71
C ILE A 114 1.37 -4.49 0.36
N ARG A 115 1.51 -4.13 1.63
CA ARG A 115 1.31 -5.00 2.80
C ARG A 115 -0.02 -4.73 3.53
N LEU A 116 -1.07 -4.46 2.78
CA LEU A 116 -2.40 -4.15 3.31
C LEU A 116 -2.91 -5.23 4.26
N VAL A 117 -2.73 -6.49 3.85
CA VAL A 117 -3.20 -7.67 4.59
C VAL A 117 -2.31 -7.95 5.78
N GLU A 118 -1.01 -8.01 5.57
CA GLU A 118 -0.03 -8.35 6.60
C GLU A 118 0.01 -7.30 7.72
N ASN A 119 -0.25 -6.04 7.40
CA ASN A 119 -0.29 -4.96 8.38
C ASN A 119 -1.69 -4.76 9.02
N GLY A 120 -2.67 -5.61 8.70
CA GLY A 120 -4.01 -5.56 9.27
C GLY A 120 -4.85 -4.35 8.84
N LEU A 121 -4.42 -3.61 7.82
CA LEU A 121 -5.14 -2.41 7.33
C LEU A 121 -6.49 -2.74 6.67
N THR A 122 -6.73 -4.01 6.36
CA THR A 122 -8.02 -4.50 5.86
C THR A 122 -9.17 -4.18 6.82
N GLY A 123 -8.88 -4.08 8.14
CA GLY A 123 -9.86 -3.70 9.15
C GLY A 123 -10.39 -2.26 9.02
N LEU A 124 -9.75 -1.41 8.21
CA LEU A 124 -10.19 -0.05 7.91
C LEU A 124 -11.03 0.03 6.63
N CYS A 125 -11.19 -1.08 5.90
CA CYS A 125 -11.75 -1.11 4.56
C CYS A 125 -13.14 -1.75 4.55
N ASP A 126 -14.07 -1.15 3.80
CA ASP A 126 -15.38 -1.74 3.48
C ASP A 126 -15.26 -2.83 2.42
N ALA A 127 -14.27 -2.69 1.54
CA ALA A 127 -13.93 -3.64 0.49
C ALA A 127 -12.42 -3.75 0.31
N THR A 128 -11.94 -4.89 -0.19
CA THR A 128 -10.52 -5.09 -0.51
C THR A 128 -10.36 -5.58 -1.94
N LEU A 129 -9.44 -4.98 -2.68
CA LEU A 129 -9.14 -5.26 -4.07
C LEU A 129 -7.68 -5.68 -4.24
N ALA A 130 -7.46 -6.90 -4.70
CA ALA A 130 -6.17 -7.39 -5.15
C ALA A 130 -5.97 -7.05 -6.64
N VAL A 131 -4.90 -6.34 -6.97
CA VAL A 131 -4.45 -6.14 -8.35
C VAL A 131 -3.27 -7.07 -8.61
N THR A 132 -3.42 -8.02 -9.54
CA THR A 132 -2.37 -8.99 -9.87
C THR A 132 -2.00 -8.93 -11.36
N ALA A 133 -0.85 -9.48 -11.73
CA ALA A 133 -0.44 -9.65 -13.12
C ALA A 133 0.55 -10.81 -13.23
N PRO A 134 0.61 -11.52 -14.39
CA PRO A 134 1.58 -12.59 -14.59
C PRO A 134 3.01 -12.16 -14.26
N ALA A 135 3.79 -13.06 -13.65
CA ALA A 135 5.14 -12.76 -13.17
C ALA A 135 6.04 -12.16 -14.28
N GLU A 136 5.99 -12.71 -15.50
CA GLU A 136 6.78 -12.21 -16.62
C GLU A 136 6.40 -10.79 -17.04
N VAL A 137 5.12 -10.46 -16.99
CA VAL A 137 4.62 -9.10 -17.26
C VAL A 137 5.14 -8.12 -16.19
N ARG A 138 5.13 -8.54 -14.93
CA ARG A 138 5.66 -7.73 -13.82
C ARG A 138 7.16 -7.50 -13.95
N VAL A 139 7.93 -8.55 -14.27
CA VAL A 139 9.38 -8.45 -14.53
C VAL A 139 9.67 -7.41 -15.63
N ALA A 140 9.00 -7.54 -16.78
CA ALA A 140 9.18 -6.60 -17.88
C ALA A 140 8.85 -5.15 -17.51
N ARG A 141 7.75 -4.93 -16.75
CA ARG A 141 7.34 -3.60 -16.29
C ARG A 141 8.32 -3.00 -15.27
N ILE A 142 8.85 -3.80 -14.36
CA ILE A 142 9.85 -3.37 -13.37
C ILE A 142 11.15 -2.96 -14.08
N MET A 143 11.62 -3.78 -15.01
CA MET A 143 12.81 -3.47 -15.84
C MET A 143 12.65 -2.15 -16.59
N ALA A 144 11.51 -1.97 -17.28
CA ALA A 144 11.24 -0.77 -18.06
C ALA A 144 11.14 0.50 -17.19
N ARG A 145 10.54 0.39 -16.00
CA ARG A 145 10.35 1.52 -15.08
C ARG A 145 11.63 1.94 -14.38
N GLU A 146 12.45 0.97 -13.96
CA GLU A 146 13.57 1.22 -13.05
C GLU A 146 14.94 1.12 -13.71
N GLY A 147 14.99 0.64 -14.96
CA GLY A 147 16.25 0.47 -15.71
C GLY A 147 17.19 -0.58 -15.10
N ILE A 148 16.63 -1.55 -14.35
CA ILE A 148 17.43 -2.61 -13.69
C ILE A 148 17.53 -3.86 -14.54
N PRO A 149 18.61 -4.67 -14.40
CA PRO A 149 18.75 -5.95 -15.06
C PRO A 149 17.64 -6.94 -14.69
N GLU A 150 17.34 -7.87 -15.61
CA GLU A 150 16.28 -8.88 -15.46
C GLU A 150 16.44 -9.72 -14.19
N GLU A 151 17.64 -10.09 -13.84
CA GLU A 151 17.96 -10.87 -12.63
C GLU A 151 17.42 -10.17 -11.37
N TYR A 152 17.64 -8.85 -11.23
CA TYR A 152 17.16 -8.07 -10.10
C TYR A 152 15.63 -7.91 -10.12
N ALA A 153 15.04 -7.74 -11.30
CA ALA A 153 13.60 -7.67 -11.44
C ALA A 153 12.93 -9.00 -11.06
N ARG A 154 13.49 -10.14 -11.49
CA ARG A 154 13.03 -11.48 -11.10
C ARG A 154 13.17 -11.73 -9.60
N ALA A 155 14.29 -11.35 -8.99
CA ALA A 155 14.50 -11.46 -7.55
C ALA A 155 13.43 -10.67 -6.76
N ARG A 156 13.10 -9.45 -7.20
CA ARG A 156 12.02 -8.65 -6.58
C ARG A 156 10.65 -9.29 -6.72
N VAL A 157 10.34 -9.86 -7.88
CA VAL A 157 9.08 -10.57 -8.11
C VAL A 157 8.99 -11.80 -7.20
N ALA A 158 10.07 -12.58 -7.10
CA ALA A 158 10.14 -13.79 -6.28
C ALA A 158 10.07 -13.51 -4.76
N ALA A 159 10.52 -12.34 -4.31
CA ALA A 159 10.49 -11.94 -2.90
C ALA A 159 9.10 -11.49 -2.41
N GLN A 160 8.12 -11.33 -3.31
CA GLN A 160 6.77 -10.91 -2.96
C GLN A 160 5.83 -12.09 -2.74
N GLN A 161 4.69 -11.82 -2.11
CA GLN A 161 3.63 -12.81 -1.94
C GLN A 161 3.11 -13.31 -3.30
N SER A 162 2.59 -14.53 -3.32
CA SER A 162 2.01 -15.13 -4.52
C SER A 162 0.69 -14.45 -4.92
N ASP A 163 0.31 -14.57 -6.18
CA ASP A 163 -1.00 -14.11 -6.65
C ASP A 163 -2.14 -14.79 -5.89
N GLU A 164 -1.97 -16.06 -5.49
CA GLU A 164 -2.96 -16.81 -4.70
C GLU A 164 -3.14 -16.21 -3.30
N PHE A 165 -2.05 -15.77 -2.66
CA PHE A 165 -2.14 -15.05 -1.39
C PHE A 165 -3.04 -13.82 -1.50
N TYR A 166 -2.81 -12.98 -2.51
CA TYR A 166 -3.62 -11.78 -2.70
C TYR A 166 -5.08 -12.09 -3.04
N ARG A 167 -5.32 -13.10 -3.88
CA ARG A 167 -6.68 -13.52 -4.28
C ARG A 167 -7.48 -14.06 -3.10
N SER A 168 -6.86 -14.85 -2.25
CA SER A 168 -7.54 -15.44 -1.09
C SER A 168 -7.78 -14.43 0.05
N ALA A 169 -6.94 -13.39 0.14
CA ALA A 169 -7.00 -12.40 1.21
C ALA A 169 -7.92 -11.21 0.90
N CYS A 170 -8.31 -11.00 -0.37
CA CYS A 170 -9.13 -9.87 -0.79
C CYS A 170 -10.50 -10.32 -1.30
N GLY A 171 -11.51 -9.45 -1.07
CA GLY A 171 -12.88 -9.72 -1.54
C GLY A 171 -13.05 -9.61 -3.06
N TYR A 172 -12.18 -8.82 -3.72
CA TYR A 172 -12.18 -8.63 -5.18
C TYR A 172 -10.78 -8.83 -5.73
N THR A 173 -10.71 -9.29 -6.99
CA THR A 173 -9.45 -9.45 -7.73
C THR A 173 -9.55 -8.85 -9.11
N LEU A 174 -8.55 -8.10 -9.51
CA LEU A 174 -8.37 -7.53 -10.84
C LEU A 174 -7.06 -8.04 -11.42
N VAL A 175 -7.14 -8.85 -12.47
CA VAL A 175 -5.96 -9.39 -13.16
C VAL A 175 -5.57 -8.47 -14.31
N ASN A 176 -4.31 -8.05 -14.35
CA ASN A 176 -3.75 -7.20 -15.40
C ASN A 176 -2.93 -8.04 -16.38
N ASP A 177 -3.64 -8.78 -17.21
CA ASP A 177 -3.13 -9.51 -18.38
C ASP A 177 -3.49 -8.83 -19.71
N CYS A 178 -3.96 -7.59 -19.64
CA CYS A 178 -4.39 -6.78 -20.78
C CYS A 178 -3.22 -6.37 -21.68
N ALA A 179 -3.50 -6.21 -22.97
CA ALA A 179 -2.51 -5.79 -23.95
C ALA A 179 -2.11 -4.31 -23.77
N THR A 180 -3.01 -3.46 -23.28
CA THR A 180 -2.76 -2.02 -23.09
C THR A 180 -3.15 -1.53 -21.71
N ALA A 181 -2.55 -0.42 -21.28
CA ALA A 181 -2.88 0.23 -20.02
C ALA A 181 -4.30 0.81 -20.03
N GLU A 182 -4.79 1.26 -21.20
CA GLU A 182 -6.14 1.79 -21.35
C GLU A 182 -7.20 0.70 -21.19
N GLU A 183 -6.96 -0.49 -21.76
CA GLU A 183 -7.84 -1.64 -21.57
C GLU A 183 -7.91 -2.03 -20.09
N PHE A 184 -6.79 -2.14 -19.43
CA PHE A 184 -6.73 -2.40 -18.01
C PHE A 184 -7.42 -1.30 -17.19
N GLY A 185 -7.25 -0.03 -17.56
CA GLY A 185 -7.94 1.11 -16.93
C GLY A 185 -9.46 0.99 -17.04
N ARG A 186 -10.00 0.61 -18.21
CA ARG A 186 -11.45 0.36 -18.37
C ARG A 186 -11.95 -0.77 -17.47
N ASN A 187 -11.20 -1.87 -17.39
CA ASN A 187 -11.56 -3.00 -16.53
C ASN A 187 -11.53 -2.61 -15.05
N ALA A 188 -10.52 -1.84 -14.64
CA ALA A 188 -10.40 -1.30 -13.29
C ALA A 188 -11.59 -0.40 -12.96
N ARG A 189 -11.94 0.52 -13.85
CA ARG A 189 -13.08 1.44 -13.68
C ARG A 189 -14.38 0.66 -13.50
N THR A 190 -14.67 -0.29 -14.38
CA THR A 190 -15.89 -1.11 -14.32
C THR A 190 -16.00 -1.87 -12.98
N LEU A 191 -14.89 -2.45 -12.51
CA LEU A 191 -14.87 -3.15 -11.22
C LEU A 191 -15.06 -2.19 -10.06
N LEU A 192 -14.40 -1.03 -10.06
CA LEU A 192 -14.55 -0.02 -9.01
C LEU A 192 -15.98 0.52 -8.95
N GLU A 193 -16.61 0.83 -10.09
CA GLU A 193 -18.01 1.25 -10.16
C GLU A 193 -18.94 0.20 -9.55
N ARG A 194 -18.70 -1.10 -9.82
CA ARG A 194 -19.44 -2.21 -9.21
C ARG A 194 -19.23 -2.25 -7.69
N ILE A 195 -18.00 -2.18 -7.20
CA ILE A 195 -17.70 -2.17 -5.76
C ILE A 195 -18.43 -1.00 -5.08
N LEU A 196 -18.37 0.19 -5.67
CA LEU A 196 -19.04 1.37 -5.13
C LEU A 196 -20.57 1.20 -5.08
N GLN A 197 -21.17 0.52 -6.05
CA GLN A 197 -22.61 0.23 -6.04
C GLN A 197 -23.00 -0.81 -5.01
N GLU A 198 -22.24 -1.89 -4.87
CA GLU A 198 -22.50 -2.98 -3.92
C GLU A 198 -22.39 -2.53 -2.44
N HIS A 199 -21.59 -1.50 -2.18
CA HIS A 199 -21.36 -0.93 -0.84
C HIS A 199 -22.12 0.39 -0.58
N LYS A 200 -22.90 0.91 -1.53
CA LYS A 200 -23.79 2.07 -1.32
C LYS A 200 -24.88 1.72 -0.31
N GLY A 201 -24.82 2.37 0.87
CA GLY A 201 -25.89 2.26 1.87
C GLY A 201 -25.58 1.35 3.06
N ARG A 202 -24.34 0.95 3.21
CA ARG A 202 -23.85 0.35 4.47
C ARG A 202 -23.32 1.37 5.43
#